data_9a077f4149a42d87ea08ebb7f6f81346
#
_entry.id   9a077f4149a42d87ea08ebb7f6f81346
#
_cell.length_a   1.000
_cell.length_b   1.000
_cell.length_c   1.000
_cell.angle_alpha   90.00
_cell.angle_beta   90.00
_cell.angle_gamma   90.00
#
_symmetry.space_group_name_H-M   'P 1'
#
loop_
_entity.id
_entity.type
_entity.pdbx_description
1 polymer ?
#
loop_
_entity_poly.entity_id
_entity_poly.type
_entity_poly.pdbx_seq_one_letter_code
_entity_poly.pdbx_strand_id
1 'polypeptide(L)'
;MTADLPVVAVRAMANSVLRHLDKAAADLSAPGPEALSLSVWDLHMACEKVMKAYLNQQGIPYEQTHNLRDLVATSPKTHDWSAVKTVLGHFPSEQRVMKWRYQEGGVPSLNDLWRFYDVALEVCSIYAARMSRRFLLDNFSVQIRRPPWLESD
;
A
#
# COMPACT_ATOMS: atom_id res chain seq x y z
N MET A 1 4.04 15.66 -23.00
CA MET A 1 3.08 14.55 -23.16
C MET A 1 3.29 13.60 -21.98
N THR A 2 2.50 13.72 -20.95
CA THR A 2 2.36 12.66 -19.97
C THR A 2 1.65 11.52 -20.66
N ALA A 3 2.33 10.40 -20.85
CA ALA A 3 1.66 9.19 -21.28
C ALA A 3 0.62 8.86 -20.20
N ASP A 4 -0.64 9.06 -20.51
CA ASP A 4 -1.72 8.54 -19.70
C ASP A 4 -1.50 7.04 -19.57
N LEU A 5 -0.97 6.62 -18.44
CA LEU A 5 -0.97 5.21 -18.12
C LEU A 5 -2.40 4.74 -18.24
N PRO A 6 -2.63 3.66 -18.98
CA PRO A 6 -4.00 3.21 -19.22
C PRO A 6 -4.70 3.06 -17.86
N VAL A 7 -5.88 3.64 -17.73
CA VAL A 7 -6.77 3.52 -16.56
C VAL A 7 -6.82 2.07 -16.04
N VAL A 8 -6.72 1.11 -16.95
CA VAL A 8 -6.62 -0.33 -16.69
C VAL A 8 -5.42 -0.69 -15.80
N ALA A 9 -4.24 -0.10 -16.02
CA ALA A 9 -3.05 -0.40 -15.23
C ALA A 9 -3.19 0.13 -13.78
N VAL A 10 -3.68 1.34 -13.61
CA VAL A 10 -3.95 1.92 -12.28
C VAL A 10 -4.99 1.09 -11.54
N ARG A 11 -6.05 0.67 -12.22
CA ARG A 11 -7.09 -0.20 -11.64
C ARG A 11 -6.55 -1.56 -11.22
N ALA A 12 -5.70 -2.17 -12.04
CA ALA A 12 -5.06 -3.43 -11.71
C ALA A 12 -4.18 -3.31 -10.46
N MET A 13 -3.43 -2.21 -10.33
CA MET A 13 -2.64 -1.93 -9.13
C MET A 13 -3.53 -1.75 -7.89
N ALA A 14 -4.62 -0.99 -8.00
CA ALA A 14 -5.57 -0.79 -6.90
C ALA A 14 -6.22 -2.10 -6.45
N ASN A 15 -6.64 -2.96 -7.38
CA ASN A 15 -7.18 -4.28 -7.07
C ASN A 15 -6.13 -5.16 -6.37
N SER A 16 -4.87 -5.04 -6.76
CA SER A 16 -3.78 -5.77 -6.13
C SER A 16 -3.53 -5.32 -4.69
N VAL A 17 -3.74 -4.04 -4.36
CA VAL A 17 -3.68 -3.53 -2.97
C VAL A 17 -4.68 -4.27 -2.09
N LEU A 18 -5.95 -4.36 -2.51
CA LEU A 18 -6.99 -5.06 -1.76
C LEU A 18 -6.67 -6.54 -1.56
N ARG A 19 -6.15 -7.21 -2.57
CA ARG A 19 -5.74 -8.62 -2.46
C ARG A 19 -4.65 -8.84 -1.41
N HIS A 20 -3.66 -7.96 -1.36
CA HIS A 20 -2.61 -8.04 -0.35
C HIS A 20 -3.13 -7.79 1.06
N LEU A 21 -4.01 -6.80 1.23
CA LEU A 21 -4.64 -6.53 2.53
C LEU A 21 -5.54 -7.69 2.99
N ASP A 22 -6.35 -8.25 2.10
CA ASP A 22 -7.21 -9.40 2.40
C ASP A 22 -6.39 -10.63 2.79
N LYS A 23 -5.31 -10.89 2.06
CA LYS A 23 -4.41 -12.00 2.36
C LYS A 23 -3.73 -11.82 3.72
N ALA A 24 -3.23 -10.63 4.01
CA ALA A 24 -2.63 -10.34 5.31
C ALA A 24 -3.65 -10.50 6.45
N ALA A 25 -4.89 -10.04 6.27
CA ALA A 25 -5.96 -10.21 7.25
C ALA A 25 -6.29 -11.69 7.48
N ALA A 26 -6.34 -12.50 6.43
CA ALA A 26 -6.57 -13.94 6.53
C ALA A 26 -5.43 -14.63 7.30
N ASP A 27 -4.19 -14.31 6.98
CA ASP A 27 -3.01 -14.86 7.67
C ASP A 27 -2.95 -14.46 9.15
N LEU A 28 -3.37 -13.24 9.49
CA LEU A 28 -3.46 -12.77 10.88
C LEU A 28 -4.60 -13.44 11.65
N SER A 29 -5.65 -13.88 10.97
CA SER A 29 -6.80 -14.56 11.58
C SER A 29 -6.52 -16.03 11.91
N ALA A 30 -5.55 -16.64 11.23
CA ALA A 30 -5.10 -18.02 11.44
C ALA A 30 -3.57 -18.08 11.47
N PRO A 31 -2.92 -17.49 12.49
CA PRO A 31 -1.49 -17.29 12.47
C PRO A 31 -0.71 -18.59 12.66
N GLY A 32 0.29 -18.77 11.80
CA GLY A 32 1.37 -19.73 11.94
C GLY A 32 2.69 -19.03 11.61
N PRO A 33 3.86 -19.60 11.92
CA PRO A 33 5.15 -18.93 11.74
C PRO A 33 5.38 -18.44 10.31
N GLU A 34 5.03 -19.26 9.33
CA GLU A 34 5.14 -18.90 7.90
C GLU A 34 4.15 -17.81 7.51
N ALA A 35 2.88 -17.95 7.94
CA ALA A 35 1.84 -16.96 7.66
C ALA A 35 2.19 -15.59 8.24
N LEU A 36 2.73 -15.54 9.45
CA LEU A 36 3.16 -14.29 10.08
C LEU A 36 4.27 -13.59 9.28
N SER A 37 5.24 -14.34 8.81
CA SER A 37 6.34 -13.81 8.00
C SER A 37 5.87 -13.29 6.64
N LEU A 38 4.95 -13.98 6.00
CA LEU A 38 4.39 -13.60 4.70
C LEU A 38 3.42 -12.42 4.82
N SER A 39 2.71 -12.29 5.92
CA SER A 39 1.80 -11.17 6.17
C SER A 39 2.50 -9.83 6.09
N VAL A 40 3.70 -9.70 6.65
CA VAL A 40 4.49 -8.46 6.57
C VAL A 40 4.81 -8.10 5.13
N TRP A 41 5.17 -9.09 4.33
CA TRP A 41 5.41 -8.88 2.91
C TRP A 41 4.17 -8.38 2.20
N ASP A 42 3.01 -8.98 2.45
CA ASP A 42 1.75 -8.55 1.84
C ASP A 42 1.38 -7.12 2.26
N LEU A 43 1.57 -6.75 3.51
CA LEU A 43 1.36 -5.38 3.99
C LEU A 43 2.31 -4.38 3.33
N HIS A 44 3.58 -4.74 3.19
CA HIS A 44 4.56 -3.93 2.47
C HIS A 44 4.14 -3.73 1.01
N MET A 45 3.73 -4.80 0.33
CA MET A 45 3.29 -4.74 -1.06
C MET A 45 2.02 -3.91 -1.24
N ALA A 46 1.09 -3.94 -0.28
CA ALA A 46 -0.08 -3.09 -0.31
C ALA A 46 0.31 -1.60 -0.27
N CYS A 47 1.18 -1.22 0.64
CA CYS A 47 1.70 0.14 0.73
C CYS A 47 2.43 0.56 -0.57
N GLU A 48 3.34 -0.26 -1.05
CA GLU A 48 4.11 0.01 -2.26
C GLU A 48 3.20 0.23 -3.47
N LYS A 49 2.24 -0.66 -3.66
CA LYS A 49 1.34 -0.61 -4.81
C LYS A 49 0.39 0.58 -4.78
N VAL A 50 -0.14 0.96 -3.61
CA VAL A 50 -1.00 2.16 -3.52
C VAL A 50 -0.21 3.43 -3.81
N MET A 51 1.03 3.52 -3.33
CA MET A 51 1.90 4.66 -3.61
C MET A 51 2.25 4.76 -5.10
N LYS A 52 2.64 3.65 -5.72
CA LYS A 52 2.93 3.58 -7.16
C LYS A 52 1.70 3.87 -8.01
N ALA A 53 0.53 3.34 -7.64
CA ALA A 53 -0.73 3.65 -8.32
C ALA A 53 -1.04 5.15 -8.29
N TYR A 54 -0.85 5.77 -7.14
CA TYR A 54 -1.03 7.22 -6.99
C TYR A 54 -0.05 8.00 -7.86
N LEU A 55 1.25 7.68 -7.81
CA LEU A 55 2.27 8.36 -8.62
C LEU A 55 1.99 8.19 -10.12
N ASN A 56 1.62 7.00 -10.54
CA ASN A 56 1.24 6.72 -11.92
C ASN A 56 0.01 7.55 -12.35
N GLN A 57 -1.00 7.65 -11.49
CA GLN A 57 -2.19 8.44 -11.80
C GLN A 57 -1.87 9.93 -11.92
N GLN A 58 -0.92 10.42 -11.14
CA GLN A 58 -0.46 11.82 -11.18
C GLN A 58 0.55 12.07 -12.31
N GLY A 59 0.97 11.05 -13.03
CA GLY A 59 2.00 11.18 -14.08
C GLY A 59 3.38 11.50 -13.52
N ILE A 60 3.67 11.15 -12.28
CA ILE A 60 4.94 11.39 -11.61
C ILE A 60 5.86 10.19 -11.81
N PRO A 61 7.02 10.37 -12.46
CA PRO A 61 7.99 9.30 -12.59
C PRO A 61 8.62 8.95 -11.25
N TYR A 62 8.93 7.69 -11.06
CA TYR A 62 9.63 7.19 -9.87
C TYR A 62 10.60 6.08 -10.26
N GLU A 63 11.63 5.91 -9.46
CA GLU A 63 12.57 4.82 -9.64
C GLU A 63 11.92 3.48 -9.23
N GLN A 64 12.33 2.40 -9.88
CA GLN A 64 11.90 1.06 -9.48
C GLN A 64 12.53 0.71 -8.13
N THR A 65 11.77 0.91 -7.08
CA THR A 65 12.19 0.70 -5.70
C THR A 65 11.11 -0.04 -4.91
N HIS A 66 11.53 -0.77 -3.90
CA HIS A 66 10.67 -1.33 -2.86
C HIS A 66 10.74 -0.50 -1.56
N ASN A 67 11.51 0.58 -1.57
CA ASN A 67 11.65 1.46 -0.41
C ASN A 67 10.46 2.42 -0.31
N LEU A 68 9.60 2.20 0.67
CA LEU A 68 8.39 3.01 0.86
C LEU A 68 8.73 4.47 1.19
N ARG A 69 9.82 4.72 1.87
CA ARG A 69 10.25 6.07 2.24
C ARG A 69 10.69 6.87 1.03
N ASP A 70 11.33 6.23 0.05
CA ASP A 70 11.69 6.86 -1.22
C ASP A 70 10.43 7.21 -2.03
N LEU A 71 9.43 6.35 -2.02
CA LEU A 71 8.15 6.60 -2.70
C LEU A 71 7.41 7.79 -2.07
N VAL A 72 7.42 7.92 -0.75
CA VAL A 72 6.86 9.11 -0.07
C VAL A 72 7.65 10.36 -0.45
N ALA A 73 8.97 10.29 -0.47
CA ALA A 73 9.81 11.41 -0.85
C ALA A 73 9.57 11.90 -2.28
N THR A 74 9.19 10.98 -3.17
CA THR A 74 8.82 11.27 -4.57
C THR A 74 7.41 11.85 -4.69
N SER A 75 6.55 11.64 -3.71
CA SER A 75 5.17 12.15 -3.71
C SER A 75 5.14 13.69 -3.73
N PRO A 76 4.19 14.29 -4.48
CA PRO A 76 4.23 15.73 -4.76
C PRO A 76 4.02 16.56 -3.49
N LYS A 77 4.81 17.60 -3.35
CA LYS A 77 4.77 18.51 -2.18
C LYS A 77 3.54 19.41 -2.12
N THR A 78 2.63 19.30 -3.10
CA THR A 78 1.32 19.95 -3.08
C THR A 78 0.41 19.40 -1.99
N HIS A 79 0.72 18.22 -1.46
CA HIS A 79 0.07 17.61 -0.31
C HIS A 79 1.05 17.45 0.85
N ASP A 80 0.52 17.49 2.05
CA ASP A 80 1.28 17.17 3.26
C ASP A 80 1.32 15.66 3.45
N TRP A 81 2.54 15.10 3.46
CA TRP A 81 2.80 13.68 3.65
C TRP A 81 3.35 13.35 5.04
N SER A 82 3.31 14.31 5.96
CA SER A 82 3.87 14.13 7.31
C SER A 82 3.22 12.98 8.07
N ALA A 83 1.92 12.80 7.93
CA ALA A 83 1.21 11.67 8.53
C ALA A 83 1.73 10.32 8.01
N VAL A 84 1.93 10.19 6.70
CA VAL A 84 2.51 8.97 6.10
C VAL A 84 3.92 8.72 6.62
N LYS A 85 4.76 9.74 6.66
CA LYS A 85 6.13 9.62 7.18
C LYS A 85 6.15 9.18 8.64
N THR A 86 5.24 9.71 9.45
CA THR A 86 5.12 9.38 10.86
C THR A 86 4.73 7.92 11.05
N VAL A 87 3.69 7.44 10.38
CA VAL A 87 3.25 6.06 10.55
C VAL A 87 4.22 5.05 9.96
N LEU A 88 4.91 5.39 8.85
CA LEU A 88 5.97 4.56 8.30
C LEU A 88 7.18 4.42 9.23
N GLY A 89 7.36 5.34 10.18
CA GLY A 89 8.34 5.20 11.24
C GLY A 89 8.10 3.96 12.12
N HIS A 90 6.87 3.46 12.18
CA HIS A 90 6.48 2.26 12.92
C HIS A 90 6.41 1.01 12.02
N PHE A 91 6.73 1.14 10.75
CA PHE A 91 6.77 0.02 9.80
C PHE A 91 8.21 -0.45 9.60
N PRO A 92 8.44 -1.78 9.45
CA PRO A 92 9.79 -2.30 9.29
C PRO A 92 10.44 -1.80 7.99
N SER A 93 11.77 -1.75 7.99
CA SER A 93 12.53 -1.44 6.78
C SER A 93 12.33 -2.53 5.72
N GLU A 94 12.52 -2.16 4.46
CA GLU A 94 12.50 -3.08 3.33
C GLU A 94 13.40 -4.30 3.57
N GLN A 95 14.62 -4.08 4.04
CA GLN A 95 15.56 -5.17 4.30
C GLN A 95 15.05 -6.14 5.36
N ARG A 96 14.39 -5.63 6.41
CA ARG A 96 13.82 -6.47 7.45
C ARG A 96 12.61 -7.28 6.94
N VAL A 97 11.75 -6.66 6.14
CA VAL A 97 10.63 -7.34 5.48
C VAL A 97 11.13 -8.47 4.59
N MET A 98 12.18 -8.23 3.82
CA MET A 98 12.79 -9.24 2.96
C MET A 98 13.39 -10.39 3.76
N LYS A 99 14.09 -10.12 4.87
CA LYS A 99 14.60 -11.16 5.75
C LYS A 99 13.48 -12.05 6.30
N TRP A 100 12.43 -11.45 6.78
CA TRP A 100 11.28 -12.23 7.28
C TRP A 100 10.60 -13.05 6.18
N ARG A 101 10.48 -12.49 4.96
CA ARG A 101 9.92 -13.23 3.82
C ARG A 101 10.68 -14.53 3.55
N TYR A 102 11.99 -14.51 3.67
CA TYR A 102 12.84 -15.68 3.50
C TYR A 102 13.12 -16.43 4.81
N GLN A 103 12.38 -16.12 5.87
CA GLN A 103 12.49 -16.72 7.20
C GLN A 103 13.90 -16.58 7.81
N GLU A 104 14.59 -15.50 7.48
CA GLU A 104 15.86 -15.11 8.03
C GLU A 104 15.65 -14.15 9.22
N GLY A 105 16.29 -14.42 10.35
CA GLY A 105 16.28 -13.51 11.50
C GLY A 105 15.02 -13.50 12.34
N GLY A 106 14.32 -14.63 12.44
CA GLY A 106 13.16 -14.81 13.30
C GLY A 106 11.82 -14.52 12.64
N VAL A 107 10.78 -14.48 13.45
CA VAL A 107 9.39 -14.24 13.06
C VAL A 107 8.89 -12.99 13.78
N PRO A 108 8.19 -12.06 13.10
CA PRO A 108 7.59 -10.91 13.77
C PRO A 108 6.55 -11.39 14.81
N SER A 109 6.41 -10.64 15.91
CA SER A 109 5.37 -10.94 16.89
C SER A 109 3.98 -10.63 16.34
N LEU A 110 2.95 -11.31 16.85
CA LEU A 110 1.58 -11.05 16.45
C LEU A 110 1.16 -9.60 16.76
N ASN A 111 1.57 -9.06 17.90
CA ASN A 111 1.29 -7.67 18.26
C ASN A 111 1.94 -6.67 17.30
N ASP A 112 3.19 -6.92 16.89
CA ASP A 112 3.85 -6.08 15.90
C ASP A 112 3.15 -6.16 14.54
N LEU A 113 2.68 -7.35 14.15
CA LEU A 113 1.95 -7.52 12.90
C LEU A 113 0.62 -6.78 12.87
N TRP A 114 -0.14 -6.78 13.96
CA TRP A 114 -1.35 -5.97 14.09
C TRP A 114 -1.05 -4.48 13.95
N ARG A 115 0.04 -4.02 14.55
CA ARG A 115 0.51 -2.64 14.39
C ARG A 115 0.89 -2.34 12.94
N PHE A 116 1.60 -3.24 12.28
CA PHE A 116 1.97 -3.07 10.87
C PHE A 116 0.75 -3.08 9.96
N TYR A 117 -0.26 -3.88 10.28
CA TYR A 117 -1.52 -3.89 9.57
C TYR A 117 -2.23 -2.52 9.68
N ASP A 118 -2.32 -1.96 10.86
CA ASP A 118 -2.89 -0.62 11.08
C ASP A 118 -2.12 0.44 10.30
N VAL A 119 -0.79 0.40 10.30
CA VAL A 119 0.03 1.31 9.49
C VAL A 119 -0.27 1.17 8.00
N ALA A 120 -0.35 -0.05 7.50
CA ALA A 120 -0.65 -0.29 6.10
C ALA A 120 -2.03 0.23 5.70
N LEU A 121 -3.05 0.01 6.54
CA LEU A 121 -4.38 0.57 6.33
C LEU A 121 -4.37 2.09 6.28
N GLU A 122 -3.65 2.74 7.18
CA GLU A 122 -3.56 4.19 7.23
C GLU A 122 -2.85 4.76 6.01
N VAL A 123 -1.72 4.19 5.60
CA VAL A 123 -1.00 4.57 4.39
C VAL A 123 -1.87 4.40 3.15
N CYS A 124 -2.50 3.24 3.00
CA CYS A 124 -3.40 2.98 1.87
C CYS A 124 -4.60 3.95 1.86
N SER A 125 -5.16 4.26 3.02
CA SER A 125 -6.28 5.20 3.15
C SER A 125 -5.88 6.62 2.73
N ILE A 126 -4.72 7.10 3.17
CA ILE A 126 -4.23 8.44 2.83
C ILE A 126 -4.00 8.57 1.33
N TYR A 127 -3.30 7.63 0.71
CA TYR A 127 -3.05 7.65 -0.73
C TYR A 127 -4.33 7.49 -1.54
N ALA A 128 -5.19 6.55 -1.17
CA ALA A 128 -6.46 6.33 -1.85
C ALA A 128 -7.39 7.55 -1.78
N ALA A 129 -7.39 8.29 -0.67
CA ALA A 129 -8.16 9.51 -0.52
C ALA A 129 -7.73 10.62 -1.49
N ARG A 130 -6.47 10.62 -1.91
CA ARG A 130 -5.87 11.59 -2.83
C ARG A 130 -5.90 11.16 -4.29
N MET A 131 -6.29 9.93 -4.58
CA MET A 131 -6.49 9.44 -5.93
C MET A 131 -7.81 9.95 -6.51
N SER A 132 -7.84 10.18 -7.83
CA SER A 132 -9.10 10.42 -8.51
C SER A 132 -10.00 9.19 -8.41
N ARG A 133 -11.24 9.40 -8.00
CA ARG A 133 -12.24 8.33 -7.86
C ARG A 133 -13.00 8.04 -9.15
N ARG A 134 -12.74 8.82 -10.20
CA ARG A 134 -13.41 8.66 -11.49
C ARG A 134 -12.48 7.97 -12.47
N PHE A 135 -12.90 6.82 -12.92
CA PHE A 135 -12.27 6.14 -14.06
C PHE A 135 -13.27 6.21 -15.21
N LEU A 136 -12.83 6.78 -16.32
CA LEU A 136 -13.59 6.74 -17.57
C LEU A 136 -13.30 5.40 -18.25
N LEU A 137 -14.30 4.55 -18.37
CA LEU A 137 -14.27 3.32 -19.14
C LEU A 137 -15.38 3.44 -20.19
N ASP A 138 -15.01 3.56 -21.48
CA ASP A 138 -15.95 3.51 -22.61
C ASP A 138 -17.24 4.33 -22.41
N ASN A 139 -17.14 5.62 -22.13
CA ASN A 139 -18.27 6.51 -21.84
C ASN A 139 -19.00 6.28 -20.51
N PHE A 140 -18.52 5.38 -19.65
CA PHE A 140 -19.02 5.20 -18.30
C PHE A 140 -18.03 5.73 -17.26
N SER A 141 -18.51 6.51 -16.30
CA SER A 141 -17.72 6.86 -15.13
C SER A 141 -17.97 5.83 -14.04
N VAL A 142 -16.93 5.12 -13.65
CA VAL A 142 -17.00 4.22 -12.48
C VAL A 142 -16.49 4.98 -11.27
N GLN A 143 -17.36 5.16 -10.29
CA GLN A 143 -16.98 5.73 -9.01
C GLN A 143 -16.57 4.59 -8.08
N ILE A 144 -15.28 4.53 -7.73
CA ILE A 144 -14.80 3.62 -6.69
C ILE A 144 -15.17 4.24 -5.34
N ARG A 145 -16.09 3.59 -4.64
CA ARG A 145 -16.39 3.96 -3.25
C ARG A 145 -15.32 3.41 -2.32
N ARG A 146 -14.96 4.17 -1.31
CA ARG A 146 -14.16 3.65 -0.20
C ARG A 146 -14.86 2.42 0.36
N PRO A 147 -14.13 1.34 0.64
CA PRO A 147 -14.67 0.27 1.47
C PRO A 147 -15.10 0.86 2.82
N PRO A 148 -16.21 0.37 3.42
CA PRO A 148 -16.70 0.90 4.70
C PRO A 148 -15.66 0.91 5.82
N TRP A 149 -14.73 -0.04 5.82
CA TRP A 149 -13.64 -0.14 6.80
C TRP A 149 -12.49 0.85 6.57
N LEU A 150 -12.48 1.58 5.46
CA LEU A 150 -11.58 2.71 5.19
C LEU A 150 -12.24 4.08 5.43
N GLU A 151 -13.51 4.09 5.79
CA GLU A 151 -14.17 5.32 6.25
C GLU A 151 -13.74 5.55 7.69
N SER A 152 -12.77 6.44 7.88
CA SER A 152 -12.50 6.98 9.22
C SER A 152 -13.63 7.94 9.59
N ASP A 153 -14.17 7.74 10.76
CA ASP A 153 -15.08 8.68 11.44
C ASP A 153 -14.48 10.08 11.53
#